data_d610f50b2b9488c322060ee7500fa869
#
_entry.id   d610f50b2b9488c322060ee7500fa869
#
_cell.length_a   1.000
_cell.length_b   1.000
_cell.length_c   1.000
_cell.angle_alpha   90.00
_cell.angle_beta   90.00
_cell.angle_gamma   90.00
#
_symmetry.space_group_name_H-M   'P 1'
#
loop_
_entity.id
_entity.type
_entity.pdbx_description
1 polymer ?
#
loop_
_entity_poly.entity_id
_entity_poly.type
_entity_poly.pdbx_seq_one_letter_code
_entity_poly.pdbx_strand_id
1 'polypeptide(L)'
;ILAGSLFGYRVYRNGGGLQGVLATIVGHDENTLKNLPKVYCLVTGQSQNLTDTIMLCSYDPKTQEASILSIPRDTFVGKNKKSATAFDKINALYQSSPEKTVQAVSKLTGIDIKYYLNIDTEALKELVDSVGGVYFDVPIDMDYDDPTQNLHIHMKKGYQLLDGDKAEQVLRFRHNNNGTSYPTEYGDNDLGRMRTQRDFIQAVVKKMATPSTLTKINDFIKIANKNVTTNLDLSLAKDYAPYAVEFKSENLKTGVLPGTPELCNGVWIYTHNATETKQVVKELFGNEEESDTNNTKQNTTNTTNTTGNTNTINSGKTTTKITEAQKKENAKIKIEILNGTSESTKLNKLKSELKEYGYDVTKTGITTNTSKTAIINRTGKSSATMKALKDILGEIGVSSEGSNNSNVDITIIIGKDY
;
A
#
# COMPACT_ATOMS: atom_id res chain seq x y z
N ILE A 1 -10.47 -40.32 23.74
CA ILE A 1 -9.11 -39.86 24.12
C ILE A 1 -8.19 -39.90 22.93
N LEU A 2 -8.08 -40.99 22.16
CA LEU A 2 -7.21 -41.09 20.97
C LEU A 2 -7.46 -40.04 19.89
N ALA A 3 -8.73 -39.71 19.59
CA ALA A 3 -9.06 -38.68 18.59
C ALA A 3 -8.63 -37.26 19.03
N GLY A 4 -8.78 -36.96 20.33
CA GLY A 4 -8.34 -35.66 20.89
C GLY A 4 -6.82 -35.52 20.92
N SER A 5 -6.08 -36.60 21.21
CA SER A 5 -4.62 -36.58 21.18
C SER A 5 -4.07 -36.46 19.76
N LEU A 6 -4.70 -37.08 18.78
CA LEU A 6 -4.33 -36.97 17.37
C LEU A 6 -4.60 -35.53 16.84
N PHE A 7 -5.74 -34.95 17.22
CA PHE A 7 -6.05 -33.54 16.87
C PHE A 7 -5.03 -32.60 17.50
N GLY A 8 -4.76 -32.74 18.80
CA GLY A 8 -3.74 -31.90 19.47
C GLY A 8 -2.34 -32.06 18.88
N TYR A 9 -1.95 -33.27 18.48
CA TYR A 9 -0.69 -33.48 17.78
C TYR A 9 -0.64 -32.79 16.40
N ARG A 10 -1.73 -32.85 15.61
CA ARG A 10 -1.82 -32.13 14.34
C ARG A 10 -1.77 -30.62 14.54
N VAL A 11 -2.48 -30.08 15.52
CA VAL A 11 -2.43 -28.66 15.88
C VAL A 11 -0.98 -28.23 16.18
N TYR A 12 -0.27 -29.02 17.00
CA TYR A 12 1.13 -28.75 17.32
C TYR A 12 2.03 -28.76 16.05
N ARG A 13 1.86 -29.76 15.17
CA ARG A 13 2.63 -29.86 13.91
C ARG A 13 2.32 -28.71 12.94
N ASN A 14 1.13 -28.18 12.94
CA ASN A 14 0.69 -27.05 12.14
C ASN A 14 1.04 -25.67 12.75
N GLY A 15 1.98 -25.62 13.71
CA GLY A 15 2.49 -24.37 14.29
C GLY A 15 1.87 -24.03 15.65
N GLY A 16 0.92 -24.82 16.14
CA GLY A 16 0.25 -24.57 17.43
C GLY A 16 -0.69 -23.36 17.40
N GLY A 17 -1.16 -22.95 18.59
CA GLY A 17 -2.02 -21.78 18.72
C GLY A 17 -3.29 -21.80 17.86
N LEU A 18 -3.82 -20.62 17.57
CA LEU A 18 -5.02 -20.47 16.72
C LEU A 18 -4.75 -20.86 15.26
N GLN A 19 -3.59 -20.50 14.74
CA GLN A 19 -3.15 -20.92 13.40
C GLN A 19 -3.19 -22.43 13.24
N GLY A 20 -2.55 -23.17 14.15
CA GLY A 20 -2.51 -24.62 14.08
C GLY A 20 -3.89 -25.27 14.20
N VAL A 21 -4.78 -24.70 15.04
CA VAL A 21 -6.18 -25.16 15.14
C VAL A 21 -6.91 -24.97 13.81
N LEU A 22 -6.87 -23.79 13.23
CA LEU A 22 -7.55 -23.49 11.96
C LEU A 22 -6.97 -24.31 10.79
N ALA A 23 -5.65 -24.42 10.70
CA ALA A 23 -4.98 -25.25 9.69
C ALA A 23 -5.40 -26.72 9.80
N THR A 24 -5.50 -27.25 11.03
CA THR A 24 -5.95 -28.63 11.25
C THR A 24 -7.42 -28.83 10.88
N ILE A 25 -8.29 -27.84 11.15
CA ILE A 25 -9.72 -27.90 10.80
C ILE A 25 -9.93 -27.94 9.28
N VAL A 26 -9.13 -27.17 8.51
CA VAL A 26 -9.22 -27.17 7.03
C VAL A 26 -8.43 -28.33 6.40
N GLY A 27 -7.81 -29.18 7.19
CA GLY A 27 -7.12 -30.39 6.71
C GLY A 27 -5.68 -30.18 6.28
N HIS A 28 -5.06 -29.05 6.64
CA HIS A 28 -3.66 -28.80 6.36
C HIS A 28 -2.71 -29.70 7.14
N ASP A 29 -1.53 -29.90 6.60
CA ASP A 29 -0.39 -30.54 7.26
C ASP A 29 0.77 -29.52 7.44
N GLU A 30 1.83 -29.96 8.08
CA GLU A 30 3.03 -29.17 8.37
C GLU A 30 3.79 -28.65 7.15
N ASN A 31 3.54 -29.23 5.95
CA ASN A 31 4.17 -28.83 4.70
C ASN A 31 3.30 -27.84 3.92
N THR A 32 2.02 -27.71 4.24
CA THR A 32 1.10 -26.86 3.50
C THR A 32 1.60 -25.42 3.46
N LEU A 33 1.97 -24.83 4.60
CA LEU A 33 2.51 -23.44 4.63
C LEU A 33 3.77 -23.30 3.78
N LYS A 34 4.67 -24.30 3.78
CA LYS A 34 5.92 -24.25 3.00
C LYS A 34 5.64 -24.21 1.51
N ASN A 35 4.57 -24.88 1.08
CA ASN A 35 4.20 -25.01 -0.32
C ASN A 35 3.27 -23.91 -0.82
N LEU A 36 2.62 -23.13 0.08
CA LEU A 36 1.81 -22.00 -0.32
C LEU A 36 2.68 -20.90 -0.95
N PRO A 37 2.41 -20.50 -2.20
CA PRO A 37 3.15 -19.42 -2.84
C PRO A 37 2.69 -18.06 -2.32
N LYS A 38 3.52 -17.03 -2.48
CA LYS A 38 3.07 -15.64 -2.45
C LYS A 38 2.03 -15.43 -3.54
N VAL A 39 0.91 -14.81 -3.19
CA VAL A 39 -0.19 -14.57 -4.13
C VAL A 39 -0.21 -13.11 -4.56
N TYR A 40 -0.47 -12.89 -5.86
CA TYR A 40 -0.70 -11.58 -6.45
C TYR A 40 -2.09 -11.52 -7.03
N CYS A 41 -2.83 -10.47 -6.72
CA CYS A 41 -4.18 -10.28 -7.19
C CYS A 41 -4.42 -8.82 -7.58
N LEU A 42 -4.98 -8.59 -8.76
CA LEU A 42 -5.45 -7.27 -9.16
C LEU A 42 -6.86 -7.06 -8.60
N VAL A 43 -6.99 -6.13 -7.67
CA VAL A 43 -8.29 -5.73 -7.11
C VAL A 43 -8.76 -4.46 -7.83
N THR A 44 -9.95 -4.51 -8.38
CA THR A 44 -10.57 -3.36 -9.03
C THR A 44 -11.91 -3.04 -8.40
N GLY A 45 -12.18 -1.74 -8.23
CA GLY A 45 -13.49 -1.25 -7.81
C GLY A 45 -14.20 -0.63 -8.99
N GLN A 46 -15.40 -1.13 -9.30
CA GLN A 46 -16.20 -0.64 -10.42
C GLN A 46 -17.31 0.29 -9.93
N SER A 47 -17.41 1.44 -10.59
CA SER A 47 -18.57 2.33 -10.50
C SER A 47 -19.09 2.58 -11.91
N GLN A 48 -20.35 2.23 -12.17
CA GLN A 48 -20.93 2.21 -13.53
C GLN A 48 -20.11 1.28 -14.46
N ASN A 49 -19.57 1.78 -15.56
CA ASN A 49 -18.83 0.99 -16.55
C ASN A 49 -17.32 1.19 -16.51
N LEU A 50 -16.78 1.91 -15.51
CA LEU A 50 -15.34 2.23 -15.38
C LEU A 50 -14.79 1.69 -14.07
N THR A 51 -13.52 1.29 -14.08
CA THR A 51 -12.80 0.97 -12.85
C THR A 51 -12.20 2.24 -12.26
N ASP A 52 -12.78 2.72 -11.17
CA ASP A 52 -12.30 3.92 -10.47
C ASP A 52 -11.19 3.61 -9.46
N THR A 53 -11.11 2.38 -9.01
CA THR A 53 -10.09 1.87 -8.09
C THR A 53 -9.34 0.73 -8.76
N ILE A 54 -8.02 0.79 -8.81
CA ILE A 54 -7.15 -0.25 -9.37
C ILE A 54 -5.97 -0.44 -8.42
N MET A 55 -5.85 -1.63 -7.84
CA MET A 55 -4.82 -1.95 -6.85
C MET A 55 -4.20 -3.31 -7.13
N LEU A 56 -2.88 -3.37 -7.23
CA LEU A 56 -2.16 -4.64 -7.19
C LEU A 56 -1.88 -4.99 -5.73
N CYS A 57 -2.43 -6.11 -5.29
CA CYS A 57 -2.29 -6.63 -3.94
C CYS A 57 -1.43 -7.89 -3.94
N SER A 58 -0.65 -8.08 -2.87
CA SER A 58 0.02 -9.35 -2.61
C SER A 58 -0.08 -9.75 -1.15
N TYR A 59 0.00 -11.06 -0.90
CA TYR A 59 0.15 -11.63 0.42
C TYR A 59 1.09 -12.84 0.39
N ASP A 60 2.05 -12.85 1.30
CA ASP A 60 2.95 -13.97 1.52
C ASP A 60 2.65 -14.60 2.90
N PRO A 61 2.09 -15.83 2.93
CA PRO A 61 1.74 -16.48 4.20
C PRO A 61 2.97 -16.93 5.00
N LYS A 62 4.16 -17.01 4.39
CA LYS A 62 5.39 -17.44 5.06
C LYS A 62 6.05 -16.32 5.84
N THR A 63 6.11 -15.12 5.23
CA THR A 63 6.71 -13.93 5.85
C THR A 63 5.70 -13.07 6.58
N GLN A 64 4.39 -13.35 6.40
CA GLN A 64 3.29 -12.53 6.91
C GLN A 64 3.35 -11.10 6.40
N GLU A 65 3.85 -10.89 5.19
CA GLU A 65 3.88 -9.60 4.53
C GLU A 65 2.75 -9.47 3.51
N ALA A 66 2.13 -8.32 3.47
CA ALA A 66 1.18 -7.93 2.43
C ALA A 66 1.59 -6.60 1.81
N SER A 67 1.23 -6.40 0.54
CA SER A 67 1.53 -5.13 -0.14
C SER A 67 0.38 -4.69 -1.03
N ILE A 68 0.19 -3.37 -1.14
CA ILE A 68 -0.80 -2.74 -2.01
C ILE A 68 -0.13 -1.64 -2.82
N LEU A 69 -0.17 -1.76 -4.14
CA LEU A 69 0.22 -0.70 -5.08
C LEU A 69 -1.04 -0.14 -5.73
N SER A 70 -1.40 1.10 -5.41
CA SER A 70 -2.50 1.82 -6.06
C SER A 70 -2.06 2.33 -7.43
N ILE A 71 -2.89 2.13 -8.45
CA ILE A 71 -2.62 2.54 -9.83
C ILE A 71 -3.63 3.63 -10.20
N PRO A 72 -3.20 4.86 -10.54
CA PRO A 72 -4.09 5.91 -10.97
C PRO A 72 -4.93 5.46 -12.17
N ARG A 73 -6.24 5.67 -12.10
CA ARG A 73 -7.20 5.22 -13.13
C ARG A 73 -6.93 5.81 -14.51
N ASP A 74 -6.32 7.00 -14.55
CA ASP A 74 -5.98 7.70 -15.78
C ASP A 74 -4.61 7.30 -16.34
N THR A 75 -3.96 6.25 -15.78
CA THR A 75 -2.66 5.76 -16.25
C THR A 75 -2.72 5.43 -17.73
N PHE A 76 -1.83 6.07 -18.51
CA PHE A 76 -1.75 5.88 -19.95
C PHE A 76 -1.16 4.50 -20.29
N VAL A 77 -1.88 3.74 -21.06
CA VAL A 77 -1.49 2.40 -21.56
C VAL A 77 -1.56 2.29 -23.09
N GLY A 78 -1.84 3.41 -23.75
CA GLY A 78 -1.85 3.50 -25.22
C GLY A 78 -0.46 3.47 -25.84
N LYS A 79 -0.43 3.50 -27.16
CA LYS A 79 0.85 3.43 -27.92
C LYS A 79 1.49 4.81 -28.17
N ASN A 80 0.69 5.85 -28.31
CA ASN A 80 1.18 7.18 -28.67
C ASN A 80 0.41 8.28 -27.93
N LYS A 81 1.09 9.01 -27.06
CA LYS A 81 0.50 10.09 -26.28
C LYS A 81 -0.01 11.26 -27.14
N LYS A 82 0.62 11.54 -28.29
CA LYS A 82 0.19 12.63 -29.19
C LYS A 82 -1.20 12.42 -29.77
N SER A 83 -1.70 11.18 -29.79
CA SER A 83 -3.04 10.81 -30.22
C SER A 83 -3.84 10.18 -29.09
N ALA A 84 -3.53 10.50 -27.82
CA ALA A 84 -4.20 9.94 -26.67
C ALA A 84 -5.70 10.23 -26.67
N THR A 85 -6.48 9.25 -26.29
CA THR A 85 -7.93 9.31 -26.11
C THR A 85 -8.31 8.82 -24.71
N ALA A 86 -9.56 8.96 -24.33
CA ALA A 86 -10.07 8.40 -23.07
C ALA A 86 -9.93 6.87 -23.00
N PHE A 87 -9.93 6.18 -24.16
CA PHE A 87 -9.78 4.73 -24.25
C PHE A 87 -8.34 4.23 -24.07
N ASP A 88 -7.35 5.13 -24.07
CA ASP A 88 -5.95 4.81 -23.80
C ASP A 88 -5.61 4.86 -22.31
N LYS A 89 -6.59 5.09 -21.44
CA LYS A 89 -6.46 5.04 -19.98
C LYS A 89 -6.72 3.63 -19.48
N ILE A 90 -6.02 3.24 -18.41
CA ILE A 90 -6.13 1.88 -17.86
C ILE A 90 -7.54 1.54 -17.38
N ASN A 91 -8.30 2.52 -16.87
CA ASN A 91 -9.67 2.32 -16.41
C ASN A 91 -10.65 1.94 -17.54
N ALA A 92 -10.34 2.28 -18.78
CA ALA A 92 -11.16 1.92 -19.93
C ALA A 92 -10.96 0.47 -20.41
N LEU A 93 -9.83 -0.16 -20.05
CA LEU A 93 -9.51 -1.52 -20.50
C LEU A 93 -10.48 -2.56 -19.94
N TYR A 94 -10.98 -2.35 -18.73
CA TYR A 94 -11.92 -3.28 -18.09
C TYR A 94 -13.21 -3.49 -18.90
N GLN A 95 -13.69 -2.46 -19.60
CA GLN A 95 -14.86 -2.57 -20.48
C GLN A 95 -14.69 -3.62 -21.59
N SER A 96 -13.44 -3.87 -22.00
CA SER A 96 -13.15 -4.89 -23.00
C SER A 96 -12.98 -6.28 -22.37
N SER A 97 -12.23 -6.38 -21.29
CA SER A 97 -12.09 -7.57 -20.47
C SER A 97 -11.24 -7.28 -19.22
N PRO A 98 -11.51 -7.92 -18.06
CA PRO A 98 -10.67 -7.84 -16.88
C PRO A 98 -9.22 -8.24 -17.17
N GLU A 99 -9.01 -9.25 -18.01
CA GLU A 99 -7.69 -9.79 -18.36
C GLU A 99 -6.80 -8.75 -19.06
N LYS A 100 -7.40 -7.83 -19.85
CA LYS A 100 -6.64 -6.73 -20.45
C LYS A 100 -6.09 -5.77 -19.41
N THR A 101 -6.85 -5.50 -18.36
CA THR A 101 -6.39 -4.69 -17.24
C THR A 101 -5.26 -5.40 -16.49
N VAL A 102 -5.40 -6.71 -16.23
CA VAL A 102 -4.35 -7.55 -15.64
C VAL A 102 -3.07 -7.48 -16.48
N GLN A 103 -3.16 -7.72 -17.79
CA GLN A 103 -2.01 -7.66 -18.70
C GLN A 103 -1.33 -6.29 -18.70
N ALA A 104 -2.11 -5.21 -18.68
CA ALA A 104 -1.57 -3.85 -18.62
C ALA A 104 -0.81 -3.61 -17.32
N VAL A 105 -1.37 -4.02 -16.16
CA VAL A 105 -0.69 -3.88 -14.87
C VAL A 105 0.54 -4.77 -14.78
N SER A 106 0.46 -6.01 -15.24
CA SER A 106 1.63 -6.91 -15.32
C SER A 106 2.76 -6.30 -16.14
N LYS A 107 2.43 -5.68 -17.29
CA LYS A 107 3.41 -4.99 -18.13
C LYS A 107 4.01 -3.75 -17.45
N LEU A 108 3.21 -2.97 -16.70
CA LEU A 108 3.67 -1.79 -15.98
C LEU A 108 4.61 -2.15 -14.82
N THR A 109 4.30 -3.22 -14.10
CA THR A 109 4.97 -3.61 -12.85
C THR A 109 6.06 -4.67 -13.06
N GLY A 110 6.00 -5.45 -14.14
CA GLY A 110 6.84 -6.62 -14.35
C GLY A 110 6.41 -7.85 -13.52
N ILE A 111 5.29 -7.77 -12.79
CA ILE A 111 4.79 -8.86 -11.95
C ILE A 111 3.85 -9.75 -12.75
N ASP A 112 4.01 -11.07 -12.67
CA ASP A 112 3.09 -12.05 -13.24
C ASP A 112 1.80 -12.15 -12.40
N ILE A 113 0.79 -11.37 -12.77
CA ILE A 113 -0.49 -11.31 -12.08
C ILE A 113 -1.43 -12.36 -12.68
N LYS A 114 -1.80 -13.35 -11.87
CA LYS A 114 -2.68 -14.46 -12.31
C LYS A 114 -4.14 -14.24 -11.97
N TYR A 115 -4.41 -13.52 -10.89
CA TYR A 115 -5.74 -13.40 -10.34
C TYR A 115 -6.24 -11.97 -10.38
N TYR A 116 -7.55 -11.82 -10.54
CA TYR A 116 -8.22 -10.54 -10.36
C TYR A 116 -9.50 -10.69 -9.54
N LEU A 117 -9.85 -9.64 -8.81
CA LEU A 117 -11.15 -9.44 -8.17
C LEU A 117 -11.72 -8.10 -8.61
N ASN A 118 -12.90 -8.11 -9.20
CA ASN A 118 -13.64 -6.89 -9.45
C ASN A 118 -14.80 -6.82 -8.47
N ILE A 119 -14.81 -5.77 -7.67
CA ILE A 119 -15.75 -5.52 -6.59
C ILE A 119 -16.61 -4.33 -7.03
N ASP A 120 -17.91 -4.55 -7.22
CA ASP A 120 -18.84 -3.46 -7.41
C ASP A 120 -19.28 -2.84 -6.08
N THR A 121 -20.08 -1.80 -6.17
CA THR A 121 -20.54 -1.06 -4.99
C THR A 121 -21.38 -1.93 -4.04
N GLU A 122 -22.25 -2.79 -4.60
CA GLU A 122 -23.11 -3.66 -3.78
C GLU A 122 -22.29 -4.75 -3.07
N ALA A 123 -21.32 -5.35 -3.78
CA ALA A 123 -20.40 -6.30 -3.18
C ALA A 123 -19.61 -5.68 -2.03
N LEU A 124 -19.14 -4.44 -2.21
CA LEU A 124 -18.43 -3.70 -1.15
C LEU A 124 -19.32 -3.52 0.09
N LYS A 125 -20.56 -3.09 -0.09
CA LYS A 125 -21.51 -2.87 1.00
C LYS A 125 -21.79 -4.17 1.77
N GLU A 126 -22.15 -5.24 1.05
CA GLU A 126 -22.41 -6.55 1.66
C GLU A 126 -21.18 -7.11 2.39
N LEU A 127 -19.97 -6.92 1.86
CA LEU A 127 -18.73 -7.36 2.52
C LEU A 127 -18.48 -6.59 3.82
N VAL A 128 -18.63 -5.28 3.82
CA VAL A 128 -18.46 -4.44 5.02
C VAL A 128 -19.49 -4.80 6.08
N ASP A 129 -20.76 -4.99 5.70
CA ASP A 129 -21.82 -5.35 6.65
C ASP A 129 -21.61 -6.75 7.23
N SER A 130 -21.11 -7.70 6.44
CA SER A 130 -20.86 -9.08 6.88
C SER A 130 -19.82 -9.19 7.98
N VAL A 131 -18.86 -8.25 8.03
CA VAL A 131 -17.86 -8.15 9.11
C VAL A 131 -18.36 -7.32 10.30
N GLY A 132 -19.59 -6.81 10.24
CA GLY A 132 -20.19 -5.97 11.29
C GLY A 132 -19.68 -4.54 11.24
N GLY A 133 -19.38 -4.03 10.06
CA GLY A 133 -18.82 -2.72 9.83
C GLY A 133 -17.33 -2.61 10.11
N VAL A 134 -16.73 -1.52 9.67
CA VAL A 134 -15.30 -1.21 9.81
C VAL A 134 -15.12 0.13 10.50
N TYR A 135 -14.34 0.17 11.57
CA TYR A 135 -13.94 1.43 12.19
C TYR A 135 -12.91 2.13 11.32
N PHE A 136 -13.20 3.38 10.97
CA PHE A 136 -12.36 4.17 10.08
C PHE A 136 -12.30 5.64 10.53
N ASP A 137 -11.14 6.27 10.37
CA ASP A 137 -10.98 7.70 10.64
C ASP A 137 -11.23 8.48 9.35
N VAL A 138 -12.46 9.02 9.22
CA VAL A 138 -12.88 9.83 8.07
C VAL A 138 -12.04 11.11 8.06
N PRO A 139 -11.27 11.38 6.98
CA PRO A 139 -10.23 12.40 7.01
C PRO A 139 -10.74 13.85 7.04
N ILE A 140 -11.91 14.09 6.48
CA ILE A 140 -12.55 15.43 6.39
C ILE A 140 -14.06 15.30 6.48
N ASP A 141 -14.75 16.42 6.71
CA ASP A 141 -16.20 16.51 6.48
C ASP A 141 -16.49 16.36 4.99
N MET A 142 -17.43 15.47 4.65
CA MET A 142 -17.84 15.16 3.29
C MET A 142 -19.31 15.49 3.11
N ASP A 143 -19.61 16.37 2.15
CA ASP A 143 -20.97 16.84 1.86
C ASP A 143 -21.14 17.01 0.34
N TYR A 144 -21.65 15.95 -0.30
CA TYR A 144 -21.75 15.88 -1.77
C TYR A 144 -23.03 15.16 -2.19
N ASP A 145 -23.81 15.82 -3.03
CA ASP A 145 -25.00 15.26 -3.65
C ASP A 145 -24.87 15.24 -5.18
N ASP A 146 -25.11 14.08 -5.77
CA ASP A 146 -25.23 13.88 -7.20
C ASP A 146 -26.52 13.07 -7.51
N PRO A 147 -27.64 13.76 -7.77
CA PRO A 147 -28.90 13.09 -8.10
C PRO A 147 -28.84 12.20 -9.35
N THR A 148 -27.92 12.49 -10.28
CA THR A 148 -27.79 11.71 -11.52
C THR A 148 -27.23 10.30 -11.27
N GLN A 149 -26.46 10.14 -10.21
CA GLN A 149 -25.88 8.87 -9.77
C GLN A 149 -26.60 8.31 -8.53
N ASN A 150 -27.64 8.97 -8.05
CA ASN A 150 -28.28 8.68 -6.76
C ASN A 150 -27.24 8.53 -5.65
N LEU A 151 -26.28 9.47 -5.62
CA LEU A 151 -25.17 9.47 -4.66
C LEU A 151 -25.35 10.62 -3.68
N HIS A 152 -25.50 10.27 -2.40
CA HIS A 152 -25.63 11.20 -1.30
C HIS A 152 -24.55 10.91 -0.26
N ILE A 153 -23.62 11.85 -0.06
CA ILE A 153 -22.49 11.70 0.85
C ILE A 153 -22.60 12.77 1.94
N HIS A 154 -22.89 12.34 3.17
CA HIS A 154 -23.01 13.20 4.33
C HIS A 154 -22.27 12.59 5.51
N MET A 155 -20.93 12.74 5.52
CA MET A 155 -20.05 12.15 6.52
C MET A 155 -19.32 13.22 7.32
N LYS A 156 -19.24 13.05 8.63
CA LYS A 156 -18.40 13.88 9.48
C LYS A 156 -17.01 13.30 9.61
N LYS A 157 -16.02 14.19 9.67
CA LYS A 157 -14.64 13.84 10.00
C LYS A 157 -14.56 13.12 11.34
N GLY A 158 -13.65 12.14 11.44
CA GLY A 158 -13.29 11.49 12.69
C GLY A 158 -13.50 9.98 12.68
N TYR A 159 -13.06 9.35 13.77
CA TYR A 159 -13.09 7.89 13.94
C TYR A 159 -14.50 7.40 14.24
N GLN A 160 -15.05 6.61 13.36
CA GLN A 160 -16.42 6.13 13.43
C GLN A 160 -16.59 4.75 12.80
N LEU A 161 -17.68 4.04 13.16
CA LEU A 161 -18.04 2.77 12.54
C LEU A 161 -18.74 3.05 11.21
N LEU A 162 -18.20 2.52 10.14
CA LEU A 162 -18.79 2.54 8.81
C LEU A 162 -19.47 1.20 8.55
N ASP A 163 -20.77 1.22 8.27
CA ASP A 163 -21.51 0.17 7.61
C ASP A 163 -21.27 0.22 6.08
N GLY A 164 -21.92 -0.65 5.33
CA GLY A 164 -21.73 -0.70 3.88
C GLY A 164 -22.07 0.61 3.18
N ASP A 165 -23.18 1.26 3.54
CA ASP A 165 -23.61 2.52 2.92
C ASP A 165 -22.63 3.67 3.23
N LYS A 166 -22.17 3.77 4.46
CA LYS A 166 -21.16 4.78 4.84
C LYS A 166 -19.80 4.51 4.20
N ALA A 167 -19.42 3.24 4.05
CA ALA A 167 -18.20 2.86 3.35
C ALA A 167 -18.25 3.30 1.88
N GLU A 168 -19.38 3.09 1.18
CA GLU A 168 -19.58 3.60 -0.18
C GLU A 168 -19.40 5.11 -0.25
N GLN A 169 -20.04 5.86 0.64
CA GLN A 169 -19.96 7.32 0.69
C GLN A 169 -18.49 7.77 0.79
N VAL A 170 -17.77 7.24 1.77
CA VAL A 170 -16.35 7.61 2.03
C VAL A 170 -15.45 7.26 0.84
N LEU A 171 -15.66 6.10 0.21
CA LEU A 171 -14.78 5.61 -0.88
C LEU A 171 -15.08 6.26 -2.24
N ARG A 172 -16.29 6.80 -2.44
CA ARG A 172 -16.67 7.51 -3.66
C ARG A 172 -16.40 9.02 -3.58
N PHE A 173 -16.21 9.57 -2.39
CA PHE A 173 -15.99 11.00 -2.21
C PHE A 173 -14.73 11.50 -2.91
N ARG A 174 -14.83 12.65 -3.59
CA ARG A 174 -13.71 13.39 -4.22
C ARG A 174 -13.65 14.84 -3.76
N HIS A 175 -14.79 15.52 -3.76
CA HIS A 175 -14.95 16.91 -3.38
C HIS A 175 -16.39 17.17 -2.92
N ASN A 176 -16.58 18.22 -2.17
CA ASN A 176 -17.88 18.74 -1.77
C ASN A 176 -18.57 19.47 -2.93
N ASN A 177 -19.88 19.68 -2.87
CA ASN A 177 -20.61 20.46 -3.88
C ASN A 177 -20.11 21.90 -4.03
N ASN A 178 -19.52 22.47 -3.00
CA ASN A 178 -18.89 23.80 -3.03
C ASN A 178 -17.46 23.80 -3.64
N GLY A 179 -16.98 22.68 -4.14
CA GLY A 179 -15.66 22.53 -4.75
C GLY A 179 -14.50 22.30 -3.77
N THR A 180 -14.74 22.33 -2.46
CA THR A 180 -13.69 21.97 -1.48
C THR A 180 -13.42 20.47 -1.50
N SER A 181 -12.17 20.07 -1.25
CA SER A 181 -11.73 18.69 -1.28
C SER A 181 -10.78 18.39 -0.12
N TYR A 182 -10.09 17.26 -0.20
CA TYR A 182 -9.06 16.91 0.77
C TYR A 182 -7.98 18.01 0.85
N PRO A 183 -7.37 18.23 2.04
CA PRO A 183 -6.22 19.10 2.16
C PRO A 183 -5.08 18.66 1.24
N THR A 184 -4.32 19.61 0.72
CA THR A 184 -3.20 19.34 -0.22
C THR A 184 -2.20 18.33 0.36
N GLU A 185 -1.93 18.38 1.65
CA GLU A 185 -1.06 17.45 2.36
C GLU A 185 -1.63 16.02 2.47
N TYR A 186 -2.95 15.88 2.36
CA TYR A 186 -3.61 14.57 2.33
C TYR A 186 -3.63 13.98 0.91
N GLY A 187 -3.61 14.83 -0.09
CA GLY A 187 -3.80 14.52 -1.50
C GLY A 187 -5.07 15.16 -2.02
N ASP A 188 -4.94 15.98 -3.04
CA ASP A 188 -6.05 16.73 -3.60
C ASP A 188 -6.98 15.84 -4.42
N ASN A 189 -8.29 16.10 -4.39
CA ASN A 189 -9.30 15.43 -5.24
C ASN A 189 -9.11 13.90 -5.37
N ASP A 190 -8.68 13.45 -6.54
CA ASP A 190 -8.53 12.03 -6.87
C ASP A 190 -7.41 11.34 -6.08
N LEU A 191 -6.31 12.04 -5.80
CA LEU A 191 -5.21 11.49 -4.99
C LEU A 191 -5.64 11.30 -3.53
N GLY A 192 -6.43 12.23 -2.99
CA GLY A 192 -7.03 12.11 -1.66
C GLY A 192 -7.99 10.92 -1.59
N ARG A 193 -8.83 10.73 -2.62
CA ARG A 193 -9.70 9.56 -2.72
C ARG A 193 -8.90 8.25 -2.76
N MET A 194 -7.85 8.17 -3.60
CA MET A 194 -6.99 6.99 -3.67
C MET A 194 -6.32 6.68 -2.32
N ARG A 195 -5.91 7.70 -1.58
CA ARG A 195 -5.37 7.53 -0.23
C ARG A 195 -6.43 6.99 0.72
N THR A 196 -7.61 7.60 0.75
CA THR A 196 -8.75 7.16 1.57
C THR A 196 -9.12 5.70 1.27
N GLN A 197 -9.17 5.33 0.00
CA GLN A 197 -9.43 3.95 -0.43
C GLN A 197 -8.37 2.97 0.09
N ARG A 198 -7.09 3.31 -0.01
CA ARG A 198 -5.99 2.50 0.54
C ARG A 198 -6.10 2.33 2.06
N ASP A 199 -6.31 3.45 2.76
CA ASP A 199 -6.39 3.48 4.21
C ASP A 199 -7.62 2.69 4.70
N PHE A 200 -8.74 2.74 3.96
CA PHE A 200 -9.92 1.94 4.24
C PHE A 200 -9.68 0.44 4.02
N ILE A 201 -9.01 0.05 2.92
CA ILE A 201 -8.64 -1.35 2.69
C ILE A 201 -7.74 -1.87 3.82
N GLN A 202 -6.80 -1.06 4.31
CA GLN A 202 -6.00 -1.43 5.48
C GLN A 202 -6.89 -1.70 6.71
N ALA A 203 -7.91 -0.88 6.95
CA ALA A 203 -8.85 -1.08 8.04
C ALA A 203 -9.69 -2.35 7.85
N VAL A 204 -10.13 -2.64 6.62
CA VAL A 204 -10.82 -3.89 6.26
C VAL A 204 -9.92 -5.09 6.49
N VAL A 205 -8.68 -5.08 5.99
CA VAL A 205 -7.71 -6.18 6.19
C VAL A 205 -7.47 -6.43 7.68
N LYS A 206 -7.28 -5.37 8.46
CA LYS A 206 -7.15 -5.47 9.92
C LYS A 206 -8.38 -6.09 10.58
N LYS A 207 -9.57 -5.73 10.15
CA LYS A 207 -10.83 -6.31 10.64
C LYS A 207 -10.97 -7.77 10.23
N MET A 208 -10.64 -8.10 8.98
CA MET A 208 -10.69 -9.46 8.44
C MET A 208 -9.71 -10.41 9.15
N ALA A 209 -8.53 -9.95 9.51
CA ALA A 209 -7.52 -10.74 10.22
C ALA A 209 -7.87 -11.05 11.68
N THR A 210 -9.03 -10.59 12.20
CA THR A 210 -9.44 -10.95 13.56
C THR A 210 -9.97 -12.39 13.64
N PRO A 211 -9.71 -13.13 14.72
CA PRO A 211 -10.16 -14.51 14.87
C PRO A 211 -11.67 -14.68 14.69
N SER A 212 -12.46 -13.74 15.22
CA SER A 212 -13.93 -13.76 15.09
C SER A 212 -14.42 -13.61 13.67
N THR A 213 -13.68 -12.88 12.82
CA THR A 213 -14.01 -12.69 11.41
C THR A 213 -13.59 -13.90 10.58
N LEU A 214 -12.43 -14.47 10.85
CA LEU A 214 -11.91 -15.63 10.12
C LEU A 214 -12.80 -16.89 10.31
N THR A 215 -13.52 -17.03 11.42
CA THR A 215 -14.52 -18.09 11.58
C THR A 215 -15.68 -17.98 10.60
N LYS A 216 -15.90 -16.79 9.99
CA LYS A 216 -16.95 -16.51 9.02
C LYS A 216 -16.48 -16.61 7.56
N ILE A 217 -15.28 -17.15 7.31
CA ILE A 217 -14.67 -17.20 5.95
C ILE A 217 -15.62 -17.83 4.92
N ASN A 218 -16.42 -18.82 5.28
CA ASN A 218 -17.40 -19.42 4.38
C ASN A 218 -18.52 -18.44 3.96
N ASP A 219 -18.92 -17.52 4.83
CA ASP A 219 -19.93 -16.52 4.51
C ASP A 219 -19.34 -15.45 3.58
N PHE A 220 -18.07 -15.05 3.79
CA PHE A 220 -17.38 -14.16 2.85
C PHE A 220 -17.23 -14.78 1.46
N ILE A 221 -16.88 -16.06 1.39
CA ILE A 221 -16.80 -16.80 0.12
C ILE A 221 -18.17 -16.81 -0.58
N LYS A 222 -19.29 -17.00 0.14
CA LYS A 222 -20.63 -16.96 -0.45
C LYS A 222 -20.97 -15.57 -1.01
N ILE A 223 -20.70 -14.50 -0.25
CA ILE A 223 -20.91 -13.12 -0.66
C ILE A 223 -20.06 -12.81 -1.89
N ALA A 224 -18.78 -13.17 -1.86
CA ALA A 224 -17.87 -12.97 -2.97
C ALA A 224 -18.31 -13.72 -4.23
N ASN A 225 -18.71 -14.99 -4.11
CA ASN A 225 -19.22 -15.77 -5.24
C ASN A 225 -20.48 -15.17 -5.88
N LYS A 226 -21.28 -14.43 -5.11
CA LYS A 226 -22.52 -13.79 -5.61
C LYS A 226 -22.23 -12.47 -6.31
N ASN A 227 -21.31 -11.65 -5.76
CA ASN A 227 -21.21 -10.23 -6.06
C ASN A 227 -19.85 -9.80 -6.62
N VAL A 228 -18.85 -10.71 -6.66
CA VAL A 228 -17.50 -10.40 -7.13
C VAL A 228 -17.22 -11.13 -8.45
N THR A 229 -16.81 -10.39 -9.47
CA THR A 229 -16.30 -11.01 -10.71
C THR A 229 -14.81 -11.32 -10.53
N THR A 230 -14.44 -12.60 -10.66
CA THR A 230 -13.08 -13.06 -10.43
C THR A 230 -12.77 -14.33 -11.22
N ASN A 231 -11.49 -14.54 -11.53
CA ASN A 231 -10.96 -15.82 -12.01
C ASN A 231 -10.29 -16.63 -10.87
N LEU A 232 -10.27 -16.08 -9.65
CA LEU A 232 -9.74 -16.78 -8.49
C LEU A 232 -10.76 -17.82 -8.01
N ASP A 233 -10.31 -19.05 -7.81
CA ASP A 233 -11.10 -20.00 -7.00
C ASP A 233 -11.09 -19.52 -5.55
N LEU A 234 -12.23 -18.98 -5.11
CA LEU A 234 -12.36 -18.42 -3.77
C LEU A 234 -12.20 -19.50 -2.66
N SER A 235 -12.21 -20.80 -3.01
CA SER A 235 -11.85 -21.86 -2.08
C SER A 235 -10.39 -21.75 -1.60
N LEU A 236 -9.48 -21.18 -2.42
CA LEU A 236 -8.11 -20.87 -2.03
C LEU A 236 -8.03 -19.96 -0.81
N ALA A 237 -9.03 -19.11 -0.56
CA ALA A 237 -9.07 -18.29 0.64
C ALA A 237 -9.01 -19.14 1.93
N LYS A 238 -9.53 -20.37 1.90
CA LYS A 238 -9.47 -21.32 3.02
C LYS A 238 -8.05 -21.79 3.28
N ASP A 239 -7.22 -21.89 2.23
CA ASP A 239 -5.84 -22.34 2.35
C ASP A 239 -4.96 -21.26 2.99
N TYR A 240 -5.26 -19.98 2.75
CA TYR A 240 -4.50 -18.86 3.31
C TYR A 240 -5.04 -18.37 4.66
N ALA A 241 -6.35 -18.51 4.91
CA ALA A 241 -7.03 -17.99 6.12
C ALA A 241 -6.41 -18.45 7.44
N PRO A 242 -5.99 -19.72 7.63
CA PRO A 242 -5.35 -20.15 8.87
C PRO A 242 -4.09 -19.36 9.22
N TYR A 243 -3.34 -18.95 8.20
CA TYR A 243 -2.08 -18.22 8.38
C TYR A 243 -2.31 -16.71 8.52
N ALA A 244 -3.41 -16.20 7.97
CA ALA A 244 -3.76 -14.78 8.08
C ALA A 244 -4.07 -14.33 9.53
N VAL A 245 -4.29 -15.26 10.47
CA VAL A 245 -4.49 -14.93 11.91
C VAL A 245 -3.24 -14.33 12.56
N GLU A 246 -2.07 -14.65 12.04
CA GLU A 246 -0.78 -14.13 12.51
C GLU A 246 -0.40 -12.81 11.82
N PHE A 247 -1.17 -12.40 10.81
CA PHE A 247 -0.90 -11.16 10.08
C PHE A 247 -1.07 -9.94 10.97
N LYS A 248 -0.06 -9.08 10.95
CA LYS A 248 -0.07 -7.81 11.67
C LYS A 248 -0.15 -6.66 10.68
N SER A 249 -0.98 -5.66 10.99
CA SER A 249 -1.17 -4.49 10.12
C SER A 249 0.10 -3.71 9.81
N GLU A 250 1.11 -3.77 10.68
CA GLU A 250 2.44 -3.19 10.48
C GLU A 250 3.24 -3.86 9.34
N ASN A 251 2.88 -5.09 8.98
CA ASN A 251 3.47 -5.83 7.86
C ASN A 251 2.81 -5.50 6.52
N LEU A 252 1.83 -4.59 6.50
CA LEU A 252 1.20 -4.11 5.27
C LEU A 252 1.98 -2.92 4.71
N LYS A 253 2.59 -3.10 3.55
CA LYS A 253 3.27 -2.06 2.79
C LYS A 253 2.32 -1.47 1.76
N THR A 254 2.33 -0.16 1.57
CA THR A 254 1.47 0.48 0.57
C THR A 254 2.23 1.51 -0.25
N GLY A 255 1.84 1.67 -1.51
CA GLY A 255 2.42 2.65 -2.42
C GLY A 255 1.45 3.07 -3.52
N VAL A 256 1.89 4.03 -4.31
CA VAL A 256 1.21 4.49 -5.52
C VAL A 256 2.15 4.34 -6.69
N LEU A 257 1.64 3.96 -7.85
CA LEU A 257 2.41 3.93 -9.09
C LEU A 257 3.00 5.32 -9.36
N PRO A 258 4.34 5.48 -9.43
CA PRO A 258 4.96 6.78 -9.65
C PRO A 258 4.69 7.31 -11.05
N GLY A 259 4.48 8.63 -11.15
CA GLY A 259 4.25 9.30 -12.43
C GLY A 259 3.70 10.70 -12.25
N THR A 260 3.27 11.30 -13.35
CA THR A 260 2.74 12.66 -13.39
C THR A 260 1.50 12.77 -14.28
N PRO A 261 0.51 13.58 -13.89
CA PRO A 261 -0.59 13.93 -14.78
C PRO A 261 -0.10 14.89 -15.87
N GLU A 262 -0.53 14.68 -17.11
CA GLU A 262 -0.26 15.57 -18.24
C GLU A 262 -1.46 15.66 -19.18
N LEU A 263 -1.60 16.80 -19.85
CA LEU A 263 -2.64 17.01 -20.86
C LEU A 263 -2.07 16.66 -22.25
N CYS A 264 -2.58 15.59 -22.84
CA CYS A 264 -2.18 15.11 -24.16
C CYS A 264 -3.40 15.01 -25.08
N ASN A 265 -3.34 15.64 -26.25
CA ASN A 265 -4.44 15.64 -27.23
C ASN A 265 -5.81 16.02 -26.62
N GLY A 266 -5.83 17.00 -25.71
CA GLY A 266 -7.06 17.43 -25.03
C GLY A 266 -7.59 16.48 -23.94
N VAL A 267 -6.85 15.40 -23.64
CA VAL A 267 -7.22 14.42 -22.61
C VAL A 267 -6.18 14.42 -21.49
N TRP A 268 -6.62 14.54 -20.24
CA TRP A 268 -5.75 14.33 -19.08
C TRP A 268 -5.42 12.84 -18.95
N ILE A 269 -4.13 12.52 -18.96
CA ILE A 269 -3.58 11.18 -18.74
C ILE A 269 -2.59 11.22 -17.59
N TYR A 270 -2.33 10.05 -16.97
CA TYR A 270 -1.28 9.87 -15.98
C TYR A 270 -0.14 9.06 -16.60
N THR A 271 1.02 9.69 -16.74
CA THR A 271 2.21 9.05 -17.31
C THR A 271 3.06 8.49 -16.19
N HIS A 272 3.19 7.16 -16.12
CA HIS A 272 4.03 6.52 -15.12
C HIS A 272 5.51 6.74 -15.40
N ASN A 273 6.32 6.78 -14.34
CA ASN A 273 7.76 6.78 -14.41
C ASN A 273 8.28 5.33 -14.32
N ALA A 274 8.78 4.79 -15.41
CA ALA A 274 9.20 3.38 -15.49
C ALA A 274 10.36 3.03 -14.54
N THR A 275 11.29 3.96 -14.30
CA THR A 275 12.43 3.74 -13.40
C THR A 275 11.98 3.71 -11.94
N GLU A 276 11.20 4.69 -11.52
CA GLU A 276 10.66 4.73 -10.17
C GLU A 276 9.64 3.61 -9.92
N THR A 277 8.88 3.20 -10.96
CA THR A 277 7.97 2.06 -10.86
C THR A 277 8.73 0.79 -10.50
N LYS A 278 9.85 0.48 -11.15
CA LYS A 278 10.68 -0.69 -10.81
C LYS A 278 11.16 -0.65 -9.37
N GLN A 279 11.54 0.53 -8.88
CA GLN A 279 11.99 0.68 -7.50
C GLN A 279 10.83 0.45 -6.51
N VAL A 280 9.67 1.07 -6.72
CA VAL A 280 8.49 0.89 -5.85
C VAL A 280 8.01 -0.56 -5.87
N VAL A 281 8.01 -1.21 -7.03
CA VAL A 281 7.67 -2.64 -7.14
C VAL A 281 8.63 -3.49 -6.32
N LYS A 282 9.94 -3.25 -6.42
CA LYS A 282 10.95 -3.94 -5.62
C LYS A 282 10.77 -3.72 -4.12
N GLU A 283 10.47 -2.50 -3.70
CA GLU A 283 10.23 -2.16 -2.28
C GLU A 283 8.97 -2.82 -1.72
N LEU A 284 7.90 -2.87 -2.49
CA LEU A 284 6.62 -3.42 -2.07
C LEU A 284 6.57 -4.95 -2.17
N PHE A 285 7.11 -5.50 -3.24
CA PHE A 285 6.90 -6.91 -3.57
C PHE A 285 8.18 -7.75 -3.48
N GLY A 286 9.34 -7.12 -3.27
CA GLY A 286 10.64 -7.79 -3.26
C GLY A 286 11.20 -8.03 -4.68
N ASN A 287 12.37 -8.66 -4.76
CA ASN A 287 12.88 -9.14 -6.04
C ASN A 287 12.13 -10.43 -6.35
N GLU A 288 11.37 -10.47 -7.43
CA GLU A 288 11.09 -11.74 -8.07
C GLU A 288 12.39 -12.15 -8.76
N GLU A 289 12.95 -13.29 -8.38
CA GLU A 289 13.97 -13.94 -9.19
C GLU A 289 13.35 -14.14 -10.57
N GLU A 290 13.99 -13.58 -11.61
CA GLU A 290 13.62 -13.88 -13.00
C GLU A 290 13.57 -15.39 -13.11
N SER A 291 12.38 -15.94 -13.32
CA SER A 291 12.23 -17.37 -13.59
C SER A 291 12.95 -17.63 -14.91
N ASP A 292 14.15 -18.18 -14.80
CA ASP A 292 14.98 -18.59 -15.91
C ASP A 292 14.20 -19.52 -16.86
N THR A 293 13.72 -18.95 -17.94
CA THR A 293 13.49 -19.71 -19.16
C THR A 293 14.49 -19.23 -20.19
N ASN A 294 15.74 -19.68 -20.04
CA ASN A 294 16.57 -20.02 -21.19
C ASN A 294 17.89 -20.67 -20.74
N ASN A 295 17.87 -21.97 -20.82
CA ASN A 295 19.07 -22.82 -20.80
C ASN A 295 19.75 -22.67 -22.15
N THR A 296 20.86 -21.94 -22.25
CA THR A 296 21.89 -22.19 -23.28
C THR A 296 23.22 -21.72 -22.70
N LYS A 297 24.09 -22.70 -22.54
CA LYS A 297 25.50 -22.59 -22.15
C LYS A 297 26.25 -21.66 -23.09
N GLN A 298 27.06 -20.75 -22.56
CA GLN A 298 28.44 -20.64 -23.05
C GLN A 298 29.35 -20.04 -21.98
N ASN A 299 30.34 -20.85 -21.63
CA ASN A 299 31.54 -20.47 -20.88
C ASN A 299 32.35 -19.41 -21.65
N THR A 300 32.84 -18.38 -21.00
CA THR A 300 34.23 -17.94 -21.20
C THR A 300 34.71 -17.11 -20.01
N THR A 301 35.76 -17.57 -19.43
CA THR A 301 36.68 -16.94 -18.46
C THR A 301 37.28 -15.66 -19.03
N ASN A 302 37.42 -14.58 -18.26
CA ASN A 302 38.74 -14.04 -17.91
C ASN A 302 38.69 -12.80 -17.01
N THR A 303 39.50 -12.89 -16.03
CA THR A 303 40.14 -11.93 -15.12
C THR A 303 40.62 -10.64 -15.79
N THR A 304 40.50 -9.47 -15.16
CA THR A 304 41.66 -8.69 -14.67
C THR A 304 41.28 -7.40 -13.95
N ASN A 305 42.02 -7.15 -12.91
CA ASN A 305 42.11 -5.94 -12.05
C ASN A 305 42.34 -4.65 -12.83
N THR A 306 41.91 -3.50 -12.29
CA THR A 306 42.84 -2.41 -11.90
C THR A 306 42.11 -1.22 -11.25
N THR A 307 42.47 -0.97 -10.03
CA THR A 307 42.83 0.24 -9.28
C THR A 307 42.45 1.64 -9.83
N GLY A 308 41.81 2.43 -8.98
CA GLY A 308 42.24 3.81 -8.63
C GLY A 308 41.49 4.95 -9.28
N ASN A 309 40.76 5.74 -8.60
CA ASN A 309 41.22 7.01 -8.07
C ASN A 309 40.09 7.83 -7.39
N THR A 310 40.41 8.29 -6.22
CA THR A 310 39.77 9.28 -5.37
C THR A 310 39.59 10.61 -6.10
N ASN A 311 38.41 11.23 -5.95
CA ASN A 311 38.33 12.68 -5.84
C ASN A 311 37.26 13.08 -4.82
N THR A 312 37.76 13.55 -3.73
CA THR A 312 37.09 14.18 -2.61
C THR A 312 36.59 15.57 -3.00
N ILE A 313 35.30 15.81 -2.83
CA ILE A 313 34.80 17.19 -2.69
C ILE A 313 34.19 17.30 -1.30
N ASN A 314 34.90 18.00 -0.43
CA ASN A 314 34.49 18.43 0.91
C ASN A 314 33.31 19.42 0.78
N SER A 315 32.19 19.08 1.40
CA SER A 315 31.24 20.07 1.90
C SER A 315 31.07 19.79 3.38
N GLY A 316 31.49 20.76 4.19
CA GLY A 316 31.56 20.65 5.62
C GLY A 316 30.23 20.41 6.30
N LYS A 317 30.05 19.22 6.83
CA LYS A 317 29.01 18.89 7.80
C LYS A 317 29.74 18.60 9.11
N THR A 318 29.50 19.40 10.14
CA THR A 318 30.04 19.19 11.48
C THR A 318 29.40 17.90 12.03
N THR A 319 30.10 16.80 11.91
CA THR A 319 29.66 15.51 12.46
C THR A 319 29.91 15.49 13.95
N THR A 320 28.93 15.87 14.75
CA THR A 320 28.94 15.57 16.17
C THR A 320 28.83 14.04 16.32
N LYS A 321 29.89 13.38 16.82
CA LYS A 321 29.88 11.95 17.08
C LYS A 321 28.78 11.62 18.07
N ILE A 322 27.72 10.97 17.59
CA ILE A 322 26.63 10.51 18.43
C ILE A 322 27.06 9.29 19.25
N THR A 323 26.70 9.25 20.53
CA THR A 323 27.03 8.12 21.41
C THR A 323 26.09 6.95 21.22
N GLU A 324 26.54 5.72 21.55
CA GLU A 324 25.67 4.52 21.47
C GLU A 324 24.46 4.63 22.42
N ALA A 325 24.58 5.33 23.54
CA ALA A 325 23.45 5.61 24.44
C ALA A 325 22.40 6.48 23.73
N GLN A 326 22.82 7.51 23.00
CA GLN A 326 21.91 8.38 22.25
C GLN A 326 21.25 7.65 21.10
N LYS A 327 21.95 6.74 20.41
CA LYS A 327 21.34 5.89 19.36
C LYS A 327 20.25 4.99 19.90
N LYS A 328 20.44 4.41 21.10
CA LYS A 328 19.40 3.60 21.77
C LYS A 328 18.15 4.40 22.12
N GLU A 329 18.31 5.66 22.54
CA GLU A 329 17.17 6.54 22.81
C GLU A 329 16.48 6.97 21.50
N ASN A 330 17.24 7.29 20.46
CA ASN A 330 16.70 7.65 19.15
C ASN A 330 15.93 6.49 18.52
N ALA A 331 16.34 5.23 18.70
CA ALA A 331 15.66 4.05 18.19
C ALA A 331 14.25 3.83 18.78
N LYS A 332 13.94 4.47 19.91
CA LYS A 332 12.59 4.43 20.50
C LYS A 332 11.60 5.38 19.80
N ILE A 333 12.08 6.29 18.95
CA ILE A 333 11.28 7.29 18.26
C ILE A 333 10.83 6.73 16.92
N LYS A 334 9.54 6.53 16.76
CA LYS A 334 8.94 6.04 15.52
C LYS A 334 8.82 7.16 14.51
N ILE A 335 9.52 7.04 13.39
CA ILE A 335 9.52 8.05 12.32
C ILE A 335 8.81 7.52 11.07
N GLU A 336 7.92 8.34 10.54
CA GLU A 336 7.37 8.21 9.20
C GLU A 336 8.04 9.21 8.26
N ILE A 337 8.41 8.79 7.06
CA ILE A 337 8.87 9.70 6.00
C ILE A 337 7.86 9.68 4.86
N LEU A 338 7.37 10.85 4.50
CA LEU A 338 6.52 11.07 3.33
C LEU A 338 7.34 11.81 2.26
N ASN A 339 7.57 11.15 1.13
CA ASN A 339 8.27 11.78 0.02
C ASN A 339 7.30 12.67 -0.78
N GLY A 340 7.48 13.99 -0.67
CA GLY A 340 6.74 15.00 -1.43
C GLY A 340 7.49 15.45 -2.69
N THR A 341 8.41 14.62 -3.21
CA THR A 341 9.13 14.87 -4.47
C THR A 341 8.97 13.68 -5.39
N SER A 342 9.32 13.86 -6.67
CA SER A 342 9.41 12.73 -7.62
C SER A 342 10.73 11.95 -7.52
N GLU A 343 11.63 12.33 -6.59
CA GLU A 343 12.98 11.77 -6.46
C GLU A 343 13.04 10.78 -5.28
N SER A 344 13.01 9.49 -5.58
CA SER A 344 13.14 8.43 -4.57
C SER A 344 14.53 8.39 -3.91
N THR A 345 15.56 8.89 -4.58
CA THR A 345 16.92 9.02 -4.05
C THR A 345 16.97 9.87 -2.78
N LYS A 346 16.13 10.89 -2.68
CA LYS A 346 16.01 11.75 -1.49
C LYS A 346 15.48 10.97 -0.29
N LEU A 347 14.47 10.10 -0.49
CA LEU A 347 13.95 9.23 0.56
C LEU A 347 15.03 8.27 1.10
N ASN A 348 15.75 7.60 0.20
CA ASN A 348 16.77 6.64 0.59
C ASN A 348 17.96 7.32 1.27
N LYS A 349 18.35 8.51 0.80
CA LYS A 349 19.37 9.33 1.45
C LYS A 349 18.96 9.67 2.87
N LEU A 350 17.76 10.21 3.08
CA LEU A 350 17.27 10.56 4.41
C LEU A 350 17.17 9.36 5.35
N LYS A 351 16.69 8.21 4.84
CA LYS A 351 16.65 6.96 5.64
C LYS A 351 18.06 6.56 6.12
N SER A 352 19.07 6.63 5.25
CA SER A 352 20.45 6.31 5.60
C SER A 352 21.01 7.30 6.62
N GLU A 353 20.78 8.59 6.42
CA GLU A 353 21.22 9.62 7.36
C GLU A 353 20.57 9.43 8.75
N LEU A 354 19.26 9.22 8.82
CA LEU A 354 18.56 8.97 10.09
C LEU A 354 19.07 7.71 10.79
N LYS A 355 19.37 6.65 10.04
CA LYS A 355 19.92 5.40 10.57
C LYS A 355 21.31 5.59 11.20
N GLU A 356 22.18 6.43 10.62
CA GLU A 356 23.49 6.76 11.19
C GLU A 356 23.35 7.39 12.57
N TYR A 357 22.28 8.17 12.80
CA TYR A 357 21.94 8.79 14.07
C TYR A 357 21.12 7.88 15.00
N GLY A 358 20.88 6.63 14.60
CA GLY A 358 20.16 5.63 15.40
C GLY A 358 18.63 5.77 15.37
N TYR A 359 18.07 6.61 14.51
CA TYR A 359 16.61 6.65 14.32
C TYR A 359 16.14 5.49 13.47
N ASP A 360 15.00 4.91 13.85
CA ASP A 360 14.35 3.87 13.08
C ASP A 360 13.15 4.44 12.31
N VAL A 361 13.21 4.30 10.98
CA VAL A 361 12.12 4.72 10.10
C VAL A 361 11.11 3.58 9.99
N THR A 362 10.05 3.68 10.75
CA THR A 362 9.02 2.64 10.87
C THR A 362 8.00 2.67 9.73
N LYS A 363 7.88 3.81 9.04
CA LYS A 363 6.92 3.97 7.95
C LYS A 363 7.45 4.90 6.86
N THR A 364 7.19 4.57 5.61
CA THR A 364 7.48 5.45 4.47
C THR A 364 6.26 5.54 3.57
N GLY A 365 6.11 6.70 2.92
CA GLY A 365 5.01 6.93 1.98
C GLY A 365 5.37 8.04 0.99
N ILE A 366 4.47 8.30 0.07
CA ILE A 366 4.55 9.41 -0.87
C ILE A 366 3.44 10.40 -0.51
N THR A 367 3.73 11.68 -0.58
CA THR A 367 2.74 12.75 -0.44
C THR A 367 2.72 13.60 -1.71
N THR A 368 1.81 14.56 -1.76
CA THR A 368 1.78 15.52 -2.88
C THR A 368 3.09 16.27 -3.00
N ASN A 369 3.44 16.61 -4.25
CA ASN A 369 4.64 17.36 -4.57
C ASN A 369 4.70 18.66 -3.76
N THR A 370 5.65 18.74 -2.82
CA THR A 370 5.83 19.91 -1.95
C THR A 370 7.16 20.59 -2.19
N SER A 371 7.16 21.91 -2.12
CA SER A 371 8.36 22.70 -2.28
C SER A 371 9.23 22.75 -1.03
N LYS A 372 8.62 22.55 0.15
CA LYS A 372 9.28 22.68 1.45
C LYS A 372 9.27 21.38 2.23
N THR A 373 10.43 21.05 2.80
CA THR A 373 10.58 19.96 3.76
C THR A 373 9.92 20.36 5.08
N ALA A 374 9.22 19.44 5.72
CA ALA A 374 8.53 19.69 6.98
C ALA A 374 8.80 18.56 7.99
N ILE A 375 8.89 18.90 9.27
CA ILE A 375 8.95 17.96 10.38
C ILE A 375 7.73 18.17 11.25
N ILE A 376 6.89 17.16 11.40
CA ILE A 376 5.67 17.22 12.18
C ILE A 376 5.85 16.39 13.45
N ASN A 377 5.83 17.08 14.59
CA ASN A 377 5.87 16.44 15.91
C ASN A 377 4.48 15.94 16.28
N ARG A 378 4.26 14.64 16.30
CA ARG A 378 2.95 14.01 16.51
C ARG A 378 2.64 13.73 17.98
N THR A 379 3.67 13.49 18.77
CA THR A 379 3.54 13.06 20.18
C THR A 379 4.20 14.02 21.17
N GLY A 380 4.51 15.26 20.76
CA GLY A 380 5.12 16.25 21.63
C GLY A 380 6.55 15.89 22.06
N LYS A 381 7.37 15.35 21.14
CA LYS A 381 8.79 15.10 21.42
C LYS A 381 9.51 16.38 21.77
N SER A 382 10.59 16.25 22.56
CA SER A 382 11.32 17.40 23.09
C SER A 382 11.89 18.30 21.99
N SER A 383 12.07 19.56 22.32
CA SER A 383 12.73 20.53 21.43
C SER A 383 14.15 20.12 21.04
N ALA A 384 14.86 19.37 21.92
CA ALA A 384 16.17 18.80 21.60
C ALA A 384 16.08 17.74 20.49
N THR A 385 15.07 16.85 20.52
CA THR A 385 14.81 15.86 19.45
C THR A 385 14.48 16.56 18.14
N MET A 386 13.61 17.55 18.18
CA MET A 386 13.23 18.31 16.99
C MET A 386 14.40 19.07 16.38
N LYS A 387 15.29 19.63 17.23
CA LYS A 387 16.54 20.29 16.80
C LYS A 387 17.48 19.28 16.14
N ALA A 388 17.71 18.12 16.76
CA ALA A 388 18.58 17.08 16.20
C ALA A 388 18.12 16.61 14.81
N LEU A 389 16.80 16.45 14.59
CA LEU A 389 16.25 16.10 13.29
C LEU A 389 16.42 17.23 12.25
N LYS A 390 16.29 18.49 12.66
CA LYS A 390 16.58 19.64 11.79
C LYS A 390 18.06 19.68 11.39
N ASP A 391 18.96 19.42 12.33
CA ASP A 391 20.40 19.39 12.06
C ASP A 391 20.74 18.30 11.03
N ILE A 392 20.09 17.13 11.09
CA ILE A 392 20.23 16.05 10.10
C ILE A 392 19.73 16.50 8.72
N LEU A 393 18.61 17.21 8.68
CA LEU A 393 18.04 17.73 7.43
C LEU A 393 18.78 18.97 6.88
N GLY A 394 19.87 19.43 7.54
CA GLY A 394 20.63 20.61 7.10
C GLY A 394 19.93 21.93 7.39
N GLU A 395 19.19 22.00 8.49
CA GLU A 395 18.39 23.15 8.94
C GLU A 395 17.25 23.56 7.99
N ILE A 396 17.04 22.80 6.94
CA ILE A 396 15.86 22.95 6.08
C ILE A 396 14.65 22.29 6.73
N GLY A 397 13.51 22.89 6.55
CA GLY A 397 12.24 22.36 7.02
C GLY A 397 11.55 23.20 8.08
N VAL A 398 10.24 23.27 7.95
CA VAL A 398 9.35 23.91 8.91
C VAL A 398 8.89 22.86 9.91
N SER A 399 9.13 23.10 11.22
CA SER A 399 8.54 22.23 12.24
C SER A 399 7.16 22.72 12.64
N SER A 400 6.24 21.80 12.78
CA SER A 400 4.88 22.04 13.29
C SER A 400 4.51 20.97 14.30
N GLU A 401 3.55 21.27 15.15
CA GLU A 401 2.88 20.26 15.96
C GLU A 401 1.64 19.77 15.23
N GLY A 402 1.43 18.45 15.24
CA GLY A 402 0.29 17.80 14.60
C GLY A 402 -0.46 16.90 15.57
N SER A 403 -1.70 16.59 15.25
CA SER A 403 -2.51 15.68 16.08
C SER A 403 -1.97 14.25 16.04
N ASN A 404 -2.14 13.54 17.16
CA ASN A 404 -1.59 12.19 17.44
C ASN A 404 -2.40 11.05 16.78
N ASN A 405 -2.91 11.25 15.55
CA ASN A 405 -3.71 10.25 14.84
C ASN A 405 -2.87 9.26 14.01
N SER A 406 -1.56 9.28 14.16
CA SER A 406 -0.66 8.32 13.51
C SER A 406 0.07 7.50 14.58
N ASN A 407 0.28 6.21 14.34
CA ASN A 407 1.07 5.33 15.21
C ASN A 407 2.58 5.66 15.19
N VAL A 408 2.94 6.90 14.81
CA VAL A 408 4.32 7.38 14.74
C VAL A 408 4.48 8.64 15.58
N ASP A 409 5.69 8.86 16.06
CA ASP A 409 6.01 10.01 16.89
C ASP A 409 6.27 11.26 16.06
N ILE A 410 6.89 11.07 14.90
CA ILE A 410 7.31 12.16 14.02
C ILE A 410 7.03 11.78 12.58
N THR A 411 6.51 12.72 11.79
CA THR A 411 6.39 12.61 10.34
C THR A 411 7.34 13.62 9.70
N ILE A 412 8.21 13.16 8.80
CA ILE A 412 9.08 14.03 7.99
C ILE A 412 8.54 14.02 6.56
N ILE A 413 8.23 15.19 6.03
CA ILE A 413 7.81 15.37 4.63
C ILE A 413 9.00 15.91 3.86
N ILE A 414 9.48 15.18 2.86
CA ILE A 414 10.57 15.62 1.99
C ILE A 414 10.02 16.56 0.92
N GLY A 415 10.54 17.78 0.87
CA GLY A 415 10.26 18.77 -0.14
C GLY A 415 11.35 18.85 -1.21
N LYS A 416 11.13 19.73 -2.20
CA LYS A 416 12.13 19.98 -3.26
C LYS A 416 13.42 20.60 -2.73
N ASP A 417 13.36 21.25 -1.59
CA ASP A 417 14.48 21.94 -0.92
C ASP A 417 15.41 20.99 -0.13
N TYR A 418 15.07 19.72 0.01
CA TYR A 418 15.96 18.67 0.56
C TYR A 418 16.86 18.07 -0.56
#